data_476daeb6e28f59143c7b34fcc6cd4afe
#
_entry.id   476daeb6e28f59143c7b34fcc6cd4afe
#
_cell.length_a   1.000
_cell.length_b   1.000
_cell.length_c   1.000
_cell.angle_alpha   90.00
_cell.angle_beta   90.00
_cell.angle_gamma   90.00
#
_symmetry.space_group_name_H-M   'P 1'
#
loop_
_entity.id
_entity.type
_entity.pdbx_description
1 polymer ?
#
loop_
_entity_poly.entity_id
_entity_poly.type
_entity_poly.pdbx_seq_one_letter_code
_entity_poly.pdbx_strand_id
1 'polypeptide(L)'
;MKILFLASRIFLREFKSGQLLLMFLSLSLAVGIVASITFFTDRLDGSLMFESKQFLGGDLKFESSSALNETEFPEGNYAYTVIYEFGSVLASEEKFQLASIKSISTPYPLVGEIELANQENNREIKKTPPEAGTVWLDARLSNLLSTAVGEKINIGERDFLVKGIIISEPDRGAGSLAFAPKAIMNSADLVSANVIQ
;
A
#
# COMPACT_ATOMS: atom_id res chain seq x y z
N MET A 1 4.61 64.15 -18.74
CA MET A 1 3.82 64.23 -17.47
C MET A 1 2.32 64.46 -17.64
N LYS A 2 1.87 65.36 -18.52
CA LYS A 2 0.42 65.64 -18.72
C LYS A 2 -0.38 64.45 -19.25
N ILE A 3 0.19 63.60 -20.13
CA ILE A 3 -0.50 62.44 -20.72
C ILE A 3 -0.77 61.34 -19.66
N LEU A 4 0.20 61.05 -18.80
CA LEU A 4 0.03 60.08 -17.71
C LEU A 4 -1.03 60.51 -16.67
N PHE A 5 -1.10 61.82 -16.37
CA PHE A 5 -2.12 62.36 -15.47
C PHE A 5 -3.53 62.31 -16.13
N LEU A 6 -3.63 62.56 -17.41
CA LEU A 6 -4.90 62.43 -18.13
C LEU A 6 -5.35 60.97 -18.21
N ALA A 7 -4.45 60.06 -18.52
CA ALA A 7 -4.74 58.63 -18.55
C ALA A 7 -5.22 58.08 -17.19
N SER A 8 -4.58 58.48 -16.10
CA SER A 8 -4.99 58.06 -14.74
C SER A 8 -6.39 58.58 -14.36
N ARG A 9 -6.72 59.81 -14.80
CA ARG A 9 -8.02 60.42 -14.53
C ARG A 9 -9.14 59.77 -15.35
N ILE A 10 -8.87 59.39 -16.58
CA ILE A 10 -9.81 58.62 -17.41
C ILE A 10 -10.01 57.25 -16.82
N PHE A 11 -8.95 56.54 -16.44
CA PHE A 11 -8.99 55.23 -15.83
C PHE A 11 -9.83 55.22 -14.54
N LEU A 12 -9.62 56.20 -13.65
CA LEU A 12 -10.40 56.32 -12.41
C LEU A 12 -11.90 56.63 -12.68
N ARG A 13 -12.21 57.37 -13.73
CA ARG A 13 -13.57 57.65 -14.13
C ARG A 13 -14.26 56.40 -14.69
N GLU A 14 -13.57 55.61 -15.49
CA GLU A 14 -14.08 54.38 -16.07
C GLU A 14 -14.22 53.26 -15.02
N PHE A 15 -13.34 53.25 -14.02
CA PHE A 15 -13.47 52.36 -12.88
C PHE A 15 -14.76 52.65 -12.07
N LYS A 16 -15.13 53.91 -11.95
CA LYS A 16 -16.40 54.35 -11.28
C LYS A 16 -17.64 54.08 -12.14
N SER A 17 -17.52 53.94 -13.46
CA SER A 17 -18.65 53.64 -14.35
C SER A 17 -19.14 52.21 -14.30
N GLY A 18 -18.41 51.29 -13.61
CA GLY A 18 -18.78 49.91 -13.43
C GLY A 18 -18.34 48.97 -14.57
N GLN A 19 -18.01 49.47 -15.75
CA GLN A 19 -17.61 48.62 -16.90
C GLN A 19 -16.26 47.93 -16.67
N LEU A 20 -15.26 48.67 -16.18
CA LEU A 20 -13.97 48.10 -15.82
C LEU A 20 -14.07 47.16 -14.63
N LEU A 21 -14.95 47.43 -13.68
CA LEU A 21 -15.21 46.52 -12.56
C LEU A 21 -15.75 45.19 -13.01
N LEU A 22 -16.74 45.19 -13.91
CA LEU A 22 -17.28 43.93 -14.47
C LEU A 22 -16.22 43.13 -15.25
N MET A 23 -15.40 43.83 -16.05
CA MET A 23 -14.30 43.19 -16.77
C MET A 23 -13.27 42.61 -15.79
N PHE A 24 -12.91 43.33 -14.74
CA PHE A 24 -12.00 42.84 -13.72
C PHE A 24 -12.56 41.64 -12.96
N LEU A 25 -13.84 41.68 -12.57
CA LEU A 25 -14.52 40.57 -11.89
C LEU A 25 -14.62 39.35 -12.77
N SER A 26 -14.95 39.50 -14.06
CA SER A 26 -15.00 38.37 -15.00
C SER A 26 -13.63 37.74 -15.23
N LEU A 27 -12.58 38.57 -15.36
CA LEU A 27 -11.21 38.07 -15.49
C LEU A 27 -10.74 37.36 -14.20
N SER A 28 -11.01 37.97 -13.03
CA SER A 28 -10.68 37.36 -11.74
C SER A 28 -11.39 36.02 -11.54
N LEU A 29 -12.66 35.95 -11.91
CA LEU A 29 -13.43 34.71 -11.86
C LEU A 29 -12.85 33.64 -12.79
N ALA A 30 -12.52 34.02 -14.04
CA ALA A 30 -11.93 33.10 -15.00
C ALA A 30 -10.57 32.54 -14.50
N VAL A 31 -9.69 33.42 -14.01
CA VAL A 31 -8.39 33.01 -13.44
C VAL A 31 -8.61 32.18 -12.19
N GLY A 32 -9.55 32.54 -11.33
CA GLY A 32 -9.88 31.80 -10.12
C GLY A 32 -10.37 30.38 -10.41
N ILE A 33 -11.21 30.21 -11.42
CA ILE A 33 -11.68 28.87 -11.85
C ILE A 33 -10.51 28.02 -12.35
N VAL A 34 -9.67 28.57 -13.24
CA VAL A 34 -8.50 27.83 -13.76
C VAL A 34 -7.54 27.44 -12.65
N ALA A 35 -7.24 28.40 -11.77
CA ALA A 35 -6.37 28.14 -10.62
C ALA A 35 -6.94 27.05 -9.70
N SER A 36 -8.25 27.10 -9.40
CA SER A 36 -8.91 26.10 -8.56
C SER A 36 -8.84 24.69 -9.17
N ILE A 37 -9.06 24.56 -10.47
CA ILE A 37 -8.94 23.27 -11.17
C ILE A 37 -7.50 22.76 -11.10
N THR A 38 -6.52 23.62 -11.36
CA THR A 38 -5.10 23.24 -11.30
C THR A 38 -4.70 22.75 -9.91
N PHE A 39 -5.05 23.50 -8.86
CA PHE A 39 -4.79 23.10 -7.48
C PHE A 39 -5.49 21.79 -7.09
N PHE A 40 -6.71 21.60 -7.55
CA PHE A 40 -7.45 20.35 -7.29
C PHE A 40 -6.78 19.16 -7.97
N THR A 41 -6.40 19.29 -9.24
CA THR A 41 -5.72 18.24 -10.01
C THR A 41 -4.38 17.89 -9.38
N ASP A 42 -3.57 18.87 -9.01
CA ASP A 42 -2.26 18.66 -8.39
C ASP A 42 -2.38 17.90 -7.05
N ARG A 43 -3.38 18.25 -6.23
CA ARG A 43 -3.66 17.52 -4.99
C ARG A 43 -4.16 16.10 -5.23
N LEU A 44 -5.00 15.92 -6.23
CA LEU A 44 -5.53 14.60 -6.59
C LEU A 44 -4.41 13.69 -7.09
N ASP A 45 -3.54 14.18 -7.98
CA ASP A 45 -2.41 13.43 -8.49
C ASP A 45 -1.45 12.99 -7.38
N GLY A 46 -1.16 13.89 -6.44
CA GLY A 46 -0.34 13.56 -5.27
C GLY A 46 -0.95 12.46 -4.39
N SER A 47 -2.26 12.52 -4.14
CA SER A 47 -2.97 11.51 -3.34
C SER A 47 -3.04 10.17 -4.05
N LEU A 48 -3.34 10.16 -5.34
CA LEU A 48 -3.39 8.94 -6.15
C LEU A 48 -2.03 8.25 -6.25
N MET A 49 -0.95 9.04 -6.42
CA MET A 49 0.40 8.52 -6.45
C MET A 49 0.78 7.86 -5.12
N PHE A 50 0.43 8.48 -4.00
CA PHE A 50 0.70 7.93 -2.68
C PHE A 50 -0.08 6.63 -2.43
N GLU A 51 -1.37 6.60 -2.74
CA GLU A 51 -2.17 5.38 -2.61
C GLU A 51 -1.69 4.28 -3.55
N SER A 52 -1.33 4.60 -4.79
CA SER A 52 -0.77 3.64 -5.74
C SER A 52 0.49 2.96 -5.20
N LYS A 53 1.40 3.71 -4.59
CA LYS A 53 2.62 3.16 -3.96
C LYS A 53 2.29 2.25 -2.78
N GLN A 54 1.28 2.58 -1.98
CA GLN A 54 0.82 1.69 -0.91
C GLN A 54 0.20 0.40 -1.46
N PHE A 55 -0.60 0.49 -2.54
CA PHE A 55 -1.19 -0.68 -3.19
C PHE A 55 -0.15 -1.60 -3.82
N LEU A 56 0.95 -1.06 -4.30
CA LEU A 56 2.05 -1.86 -4.88
C LEU A 56 3.05 -2.36 -3.84
N GLY A 57 3.04 -1.75 -2.63
CA GLY A 57 4.07 -2.00 -1.62
C GLY A 57 5.45 -1.45 -2.00
N GLY A 58 5.53 -0.65 -3.06
CA GLY A 58 6.75 -0.08 -3.61
C GLY A 58 6.48 0.84 -4.79
N ASP A 59 7.53 1.36 -5.41
CA ASP A 59 7.44 2.18 -6.63
C ASP A 59 7.16 1.33 -7.88
N LEU A 60 7.60 0.08 -7.87
CA LEU A 60 7.44 -0.85 -8.99
C LEU A 60 7.33 -2.28 -8.45
N LYS A 61 6.45 -3.08 -9.02
CA LYS A 61 6.26 -4.49 -8.72
C LYS A 61 6.38 -5.31 -9.99
N PHE A 62 7.21 -6.35 -9.94
CA PHE A 62 7.29 -7.37 -10.97
C PHE A 62 6.69 -8.66 -10.45
N GLU A 63 5.84 -9.29 -11.23
CA GLU A 63 5.26 -10.59 -10.90
C GLU A 63 5.65 -11.60 -11.98
N SER A 64 6.05 -12.79 -11.55
CA SER A 64 6.36 -13.91 -12.42
C SER A 64 5.86 -15.20 -11.79
N SER A 65 5.42 -16.14 -12.62
CA SER A 65 5.08 -17.51 -12.20
C SER A 65 6.31 -18.43 -12.06
N SER A 66 7.49 -17.95 -12.45
CA SER A 66 8.76 -18.64 -12.32
C SER A 66 9.76 -17.78 -11.57
N ALA A 67 10.84 -18.38 -11.06
CA ALA A 67 11.90 -17.65 -10.39
C ALA A 67 12.46 -16.55 -11.30
N LEU A 68 12.49 -15.32 -10.80
CA LEU A 68 13.07 -14.17 -11.49
C LEU A 68 14.60 -14.26 -11.37
N ASN A 69 15.30 -14.00 -12.48
CA ASN A 69 16.75 -13.89 -12.49
C ASN A 69 17.15 -12.45 -12.16
N GLU A 70 18.25 -12.27 -11.42
CA GLU A 70 18.76 -10.94 -11.07
C GLU A 70 19.09 -10.07 -12.31
N THR A 71 19.39 -10.70 -13.45
CA THR A 71 19.65 -10.02 -14.72
C THR A 71 18.44 -9.36 -15.36
N GLU A 72 17.23 -9.67 -14.88
CA GLU A 72 15.98 -9.10 -15.39
C GLU A 72 15.62 -7.78 -14.69
N PHE A 73 16.35 -7.41 -13.64
CA PHE A 73 16.14 -6.17 -12.91
C PHE A 73 16.86 -5.00 -13.59
N PRO A 74 16.28 -3.78 -13.55
CA PRO A 74 16.96 -2.59 -14.05
C PRO A 74 18.27 -2.35 -13.30
N GLU A 75 19.32 -1.93 -13.99
CA GLU A 75 20.55 -1.50 -13.34
C GLU A 75 20.30 -0.21 -12.54
N GLY A 76 20.71 -0.17 -11.27
CA GLY A 76 20.56 1.03 -10.43
C GLY A 76 20.76 0.76 -8.94
N ASN A 77 20.82 1.83 -8.18
CA ASN A 77 20.87 1.74 -6.72
C ASN A 77 19.44 1.88 -6.16
N TYR A 78 18.76 0.75 -5.99
CA TYR A 78 17.41 0.68 -5.45
C TYR A 78 17.31 -0.39 -4.37
N ALA A 79 16.39 -0.18 -3.42
CA ALA A 79 16.03 -1.21 -2.46
C ALA A 79 14.99 -2.13 -3.11
N TYR A 80 15.17 -3.43 -2.98
CA TYR A 80 14.18 -4.40 -3.44
C TYR A 80 13.90 -5.46 -2.36
N THR A 81 12.76 -6.08 -2.47
CA THR A 81 12.37 -7.23 -1.66
C THR A 81 11.78 -8.31 -2.56
N VAL A 82 12.03 -9.56 -2.21
CA VAL A 82 11.46 -10.70 -2.91
C VAL A 82 10.33 -11.27 -2.05
N ILE A 83 9.18 -11.45 -2.68
CA ILE A 83 7.98 -11.99 -2.07
C ILE A 83 7.62 -13.27 -2.82
N TYR A 84 7.40 -14.36 -2.10
CA TYR A 84 6.81 -15.57 -2.66
C TYR A 84 5.36 -15.68 -2.22
N GLU A 85 4.44 -15.75 -3.19
CA GLU A 85 3.01 -15.90 -2.91
C GLU A 85 2.50 -17.19 -3.57
N PHE A 86 1.95 -18.08 -2.77
CA PHE A 86 1.47 -19.40 -3.21
C PHE A 86 0.29 -19.87 -2.36
N GLY A 87 -0.51 -20.78 -2.93
CA GLY A 87 -1.58 -21.46 -2.21
C GLY A 87 -1.07 -22.68 -1.47
N SER A 88 -1.44 -22.84 -0.20
CA SER A 88 -1.17 -24.05 0.57
C SER A 88 -2.33 -24.36 1.52
N VAL A 89 -2.39 -25.60 1.99
CA VAL A 89 -3.35 -26.03 3.01
C VAL A 89 -2.70 -25.84 4.39
N LEU A 90 -3.37 -25.05 5.22
CA LEU A 90 -3.01 -24.87 6.61
C LEU A 90 -3.89 -25.75 7.48
N ALA A 91 -3.31 -26.30 8.52
CA ALA A 91 -4.03 -27.16 9.45
C ALA A 91 -3.90 -26.64 10.89
N SER A 92 -4.99 -26.71 11.64
CA SER A 92 -5.03 -26.49 13.09
C SER A 92 -5.93 -27.57 13.70
N GLU A 93 -5.36 -28.42 14.57
CA GLU A 93 -6.06 -29.57 15.16
C GLU A 93 -6.80 -30.42 14.09
N GLU A 94 -8.13 -30.33 14.03
CA GLU A 94 -8.95 -31.07 13.07
C GLU A 94 -9.41 -30.23 11.86
N LYS A 95 -9.01 -28.96 11.78
CA LYS A 95 -9.43 -28.04 10.72
C LYS A 95 -8.35 -27.84 9.67
N PHE A 96 -8.80 -27.86 8.42
CA PHE A 96 -7.94 -27.64 7.26
C PHE A 96 -8.51 -26.50 6.43
N GLN A 97 -7.66 -25.58 6.01
CA GLN A 97 -8.09 -24.45 5.19
C GLN A 97 -7.07 -24.16 4.10
N LEU A 98 -7.52 -24.07 2.85
CA LEU A 98 -6.71 -23.54 1.77
C LEU A 98 -6.57 -22.03 1.96
N ALA A 99 -5.34 -21.55 1.96
CA ALA A 99 -5.03 -20.14 2.12
C ALA A 99 -3.90 -19.70 1.19
N SER A 100 -3.80 -18.40 0.92
CA SER A 100 -2.65 -17.77 0.30
C SER A 100 -1.58 -17.56 1.36
N ILE A 101 -0.40 -18.09 1.10
CA ILE A 101 0.78 -17.85 1.92
C ILE A 101 1.64 -16.80 1.22
N LYS A 102 1.95 -15.73 1.94
CA LYS A 102 2.88 -14.70 1.53
C LYS A 102 4.14 -14.82 2.35
N SER A 103 5.21 -15.20 1.72
CA SER A 103 6.52 -15.29 2.35
C SER A 103 7.32 -14.04 2.05
N ILE A 104 7.82 -13.38 3.09
CA ILE A 104 8.50 -12.09 3.01
C ILE A 104 9.87 -12.14 3.66
N SER A 105 10.79 -11.32 3.13
CA SER A 105 12.14 -11.12 3.65
C SER A 105 12.39 -9.65 3.98
N THR A 106 13.45 -9.36 4.70
CA THR A 106 13.92 -7.97 4.89
C THR A 106 14.60 -7.47 3.60
N PRO A 107 14.33 -6.22 3.15
CA PRO A 107 13.42 -5.23 3.74
C PRO A 107 12.00 -5.36 3.19
N TYR A 108 11.02 -5.64 4.02
CA TYR A 108 9.61 -5.60 3.68
C TYR A 108 8.82 -5.05 4.87
N PRO A 109 7.83 -4.15 4.66
CA PRO A 109 7.46 -3.55 3.38
C PRO A 109 8.43 -2.44 2.96
N LEU A 110 8.57 -2.20 1.63
CA LEU A 110 9.35 -1.07 1.12
C LEU A 110 8.60 0.25 1.28
N VAL A 111 7.27 0.22 1.13
CA VAL A 111 6.36 1.35 1.32
C VAL A 111 5.16 0.87 2.13
N GLY A 112 4.72 1.70 3.08
CA GLY A 112 3.62 1.37 3.98
C GLY A 112 4.06 0.69 5.27
N GLU A 113 3.10 0.15 6.00
CA GLU A 113 3.29 -0.47 7.31
C GLU A 113 2.35 -1.67 7.44
N ILE A 114 2.76 -2.68 8.21
CA ILE A 114 1.91 -3.82 8.56
C ILE A 114 1.35 -3.55 9.94
N GLU A 115 0.04 -3.55 10.08
CA GLU A 115 -0.63 -3.47 11.37
C GLU A 115 -1.10 -4.85 11.81
N LEU A 116 -0.74 -5.23 13.01
CA LEU A 116 -1.11 -6.49 13.65
C LEU A 116 -1.92 -6.23 14.93
N ALA A 117 -2.85 -7.12 15.24
CA ALA A 117 -3.38 -7.28 16.58
C ALA A 117 -2.58 -8.38 17.29
N ASN A 118 -2.07 -8.08 18.49
CA ASN A 118 -1.42 -9.04 19.35
C ASN A 118 -2.45 -9.83 20.22
N GLN A 119 -1.96 -10.69 21.13
CA GLN A 119 -2.81 -11.51 22.01
C GLN A 119 -3.75 -10.68 22.89
N GLU A 120 -3.37 -9.47 23.26
CA GLU A 120 -4.19 -8.55 24.05
C GLU A 120 -5.11 -7.67 23.17
N ASN A 121 -5.18 -7.96 21.87
CA ASN A 121 -5.90 -7.18 20.86
C ASN A 121 -5.39 -5.72 20.74
N ASN A 122 -4.18 -5.44 21.19
CA ASN A 122 -3.51 -4.17 20.97
C ASN A 122 -2.95 -4.11 19.56
N ARG A 123 -3.02 -2.93 18.94
CA ARG A 123 -2.44 -2.70 17.62
C ARG A 123 -0.94 -2.49 17.72
N GLU A 124 -0.21 -3.18 16.87
CA GLU A 124 1.25 -3.10 16.76
C GLU A 124 1.63 -2.90 15.29
N ILE A 125 2.50 -1.93 15.02
CA ILE A 125 3.03 -1.68 13.69
C ILE A 125 4.34 -2.45 13.53
N LYS A 126 4.44 -3.24 12.45
CA LYS A 126 5.65 -3.98 12.08
C LYS A 126 6.21 -3.47 10.76
N LYS A 127 7.54 -3.32 10.74
CA LYS A 127 8.33 -2.97 9.52
C LYS A 127 9.35 -4.06 9.19
N THR A 128 9.19 -5.22 9.77
CA THR A 128 10.06 -6.39 9.58
C THR A 128 9.21 -7.63 9.41
N PRO A 129 9.72 -8.66 8.72
CA PRO A 129 9.04 -9.96 8.61
C PRO A 129 8.77 -10.58 9.99
N PRO A 130 7.87 -11.58 10.06
CA PRO A 130 7.74 -12.42 11.26
C PRO A 130 9.07 -13.08 11.60
N GLU A 131 9.29 -13.38 12.87
CA GLU A 131 10.43 -14.19 13.30
C GLU A 131 10.35 -15.60 12.69
N ALA A 132 11.49 -16.22 12.43
CA ALA A 132 11.51 -17.58 11.91
C ALA A 132 10.75 -18.55 12.84
N GLY A 133 9.94 -19.43 12.26
CA GLY A 133 9.06 -20.33 12.99
C GLY A 133 7.76 -19.68 13.51
N THR A 134 7.49 -18.43 13.13
CA THR A 134 6.25 -17.73 13.45
C THR A 134 5.48 -17.28 12.22
N VAL A 135 4.18 -17.02 12.38
CA VAL A 135 3.29 -16.64 11.30
C VAL A 135 2.27 -15.59 11.77
N TRP A 136 1.86 -14.73 10.85
CA TRP A 136 0.71 -13.84 11.04
C TRP A 136 -0.43 -14.30 10.16
N LEU A 137 -1.63 -14.33 10.69
CA LEU A 137 -2.84 -14.76 9.99
C LEU A 137 -3.76 -13.56 9.76
N ASP A 138 -4.49 -13.54 8.66
CA ASP A 138 -5.61 -12.61 8.58
C ASP A 138 -6.76 -13.07 9.51
N ALA A 139 -7.65 -12.15 9.87
CA ALA A 139 -8.75 -12.42 10.80
C ALA A 139 -9.70 -13.51 10.26
N ARG A 140 -9.84 -13.60 8.94
CA ARG A 140 -10.69 -14.62 8.30
C ARG A 140 -10.08 -16.00 8.44
N LEU A 141 -8.77 -16.14 8.23
CA LEU A 141 -8.07 -17.41 8.36
C LEU A 141 -8.06 -17.91 9.82
N SER A 142 -7.77 -17.00 10.76
CA SER A 142 -7.86 -17.29 12.20
C SER A 142 -9.22 -17.83 12.60
N ASN A 143 -10.30 -17.21 12.14
CA ASN A 143 -11.67 -17.67 12.41
C ASN A 143 -11.98 -19.03 11.76
N LEU A 144 -11.55 -19.25 10.51
CA LEU A 144 -11.80 -20.52 9.80
C LEU A 144 -11.07 -21.70 10.45
N LEU A 145 -9.83 -21.49 10.88
CA LEU A 145 -9.03 -22.47 11.60
C LEU A 145 -9.37 -22.56 13.09
N SER A 146 -10.19 -21.61 13.62
CA SER A 146 -10.44 -21.44 15.07
C SER A 146 -9.16 -21.33 15.88
N THR A 147 -8.20 -20.60 15.37
CA THR A 147 -6.85 -20.45 15.96
C THR A 147 -6.63 -19.01 16.40
N ALA A 148 -6.10 -18.85 17.62
CA ALA A 148 -5.79 -17.55 18.23
C ALA A 148 -4.27 -17.28 18.24
N VAL A 149 -3.91 -16.04 18.59
CA VAL A 149 -2.51 -15.67 18.83
C VAL A 149 -1.97 -16.48 20.03
N GLY A 150 -0.80 -17.07 19.84
CA GLY A 150 -0.17 -17.96 20.82
C GLY A 150 -0.37 -19.46 20.55
N GLU A 151 -1.26 -19.82 19.65
CA GLU A 151 -1.47 -21.21 19.23
C GLU A 151 -0.60 -21.58 18.03
N LYS A 152 -0.53 -22.87 17.73
CA LYS A 152 0.25 -23.41 16.61
C LYS A 152 -0.66 -23.81 15.46
N ILE A 153 -0.17 -23.58 14.26
CA ILE A 153 -0.74 -24.11 13.03
C ILE A 153 0.33 -24.84 12.23
N ASN A 154 -0.09 -25.82 11.45
CA ASN A 154 0.78 -26.55 10.55
C ASN A 154 0.72 -25.93 9.14
N ILE A 155 1.90 -25.71 8.55
CA ILE A 155 2.07 -25.26 7.17
C ILE A 155 3.10 -26.20 6.52
N GLY A 156 2.68 -26.95 5.51
CA GLY A 156 3.52 -27.98 4.91
C GLY A 156 3.93 -29.04 5.91
N GLU A 157 5.22 -29.22 6.13
CA GLU A 157 5.76 -30.23 7.05
C GLU A 157 6.15 -29.68 8.42
N ARG A 158 5.76 -28.43 8.76
CA ARG A 158 6.23 -27.76 9.97
C ARG A 158 5.11 -27.01 10.72
N ASP A 159 5.25 -26.94 12.05
CA ASP A 159 4.40 -26.15 12.91
C ASP A 159 4.96 -24.74 13.08
N PHE A 160 4.06 -23.76 13.03
CA PHE A 160 4.32 -22.35 13.21
C PHE A 160 3.50 -21.78 14.36
N LEU A 161 4.13 -20.91 15.15
CA LEU A 161 3.44 -20.18 16.20
C LEU A 161 2.74 -18.93 15.62
N VAL A 162 1.45 -18.78 15.88
CA VAL A 162 0.70 -17.59 15.50
C VAL A 162 1.08 -16.43 16.42
N LYS A 163 1.72 -15.40 15.90
CA LYS A 163 2.22 -14.24 16.67
C LYS A 163 1.37 -12.98 16.51
N GLY A 164 0.44 -12.96 15.56
CA GLY A 164 -0.40 -11.79 15.33
C GLY A 164 -1.50 -12.02 14.31
N ILE A 165 -2.53 -11.21 14.41
CA ILE A 165 -3.61 -11.15 13.42
C ILE A 165 -3.44 -9.89 12.59
N ILE A 166 -3.40 -10.04 11.26
CA ILE A 166 -3.20 -8.94 10.32
C ILE A 166 -4.46 -8.09 10.28
N ILE A 167 -4.30 -6.81 10.63
CA ILE A 167 -5.35 -5.78 10.51
C ILE A 167 -5.23 -5.12 9.14
N SER A 168 -4.01 -4.71 8.78
CA SER A 168 -3.71 -4.04 7.52
C SER A 168 -2.32 -4.41 7.04
N GLU A 169 -2.16 -4.56 5.73
CA GLU A 169 -0.88 -4.77 5.05
C GLU A 169 -0.84 -3.96 3.76
N PRO A 170 0.33 -3.46 3.32
CA PRO A 170 0.49 -2.91 1.98
C PRO A 170 0.34 -4.03 0.95
N ASP A 171 0.10 -3.66 -0.34
CA ASP A 171 -0.05 -4.57 -1.49
C ASP A 171 -1.14 -5.66 -1.33
N ARG A 172 -2.09 -5.44 -0.42
CA ARG A 172 -3.24 -6.32 -0.25
C ARG A 172 -4.17 -6.22 -1.47
N GLY A 173 -4.45 -7.35 -2.10
CA GLY A 173 -5.38 -7.41 -3.24
C GLY A 173 -4.71 -7.43 -4.60
N ALA A 174 -3.38 -7.47 -4.68
CA ALA A 174 -2.65 -7.78 -5.90
C ALA A 174 -2.44 -9.30 -6.01
N GLY A 175 -2.68 -9.84 -7.19
CA GLY A 175 -2.43 -11.25 -7.50
C GLY A 175 -3.66 -12.16 -7.57
N SER A 176 -3.46 -13.38 -8.03
CA SER A 176 -4.51 -14.37 -8.30
C SER A 176 -5.21 -14.90 -7.05
N LEU A 177 -4.59 -14.78 -5.89
CA LEU A 177 -5.08 -15.25 -4.59
C LEU A 177 -5.58 -14.12 -3.68
N ALA A 178 -5.85 -12.93 -4.24
CA ALA A 178 -6.25 -11.73 -3.50
C ALA A 178 -7.45 -11.91 -2.54
N PHE A 179 -8.39 -12.81 -2.88
CA PHE A 179 -9.58 -13.08 -2.09
C PHE A 179 -9.43 -14.28 -1.16
N ALA A 180 -8.35 -15.06 -1.25
CA ALA A 180 -8.11 -16.18 -0.34
C ALA A 180 -7.77 -15.67 1.07
N PRO A 181 -8.12 -16.45 2.12
CA PRO A 181 -7.60 -16.21 3.46
C PRO A 181 -6.08 -16.22 3.42
N LYS A 182 -5.41 -15.33 4.16
CA LYS A 182 -3.97 -15.08 4.02
C LYS A 182 -3.18 -15.39 5.28
N ALA A 183 -1.99 -15.93 5.09
CA ALA A 183 -0.96 -16.05 6.11
C ALA A 183 0.35 -15.41 5.62
N ILE A 184 1.07 -14.74 6.53
CA ILE A 184 2.38 -14.16 6.26
C ILE A 184 3.44 -14.89 7.08
N MET A 185 4.48 -15.39 6.42
CA MET A 185 5.60 -16.10 7.05
C MET A 185 6.96 -15.50 6.64
N ASN A 186 8.01 -15.89 7.36
CA ASN A 186 9.36 -15.51 7.01
C ASN A 186 9.88 -16.36 5.83
N SER A 187 10.58 -15.74 4.89
CA SER A 187 11.17 -16.45 3.74
C SER A 187 12.23 -17.48 4.14
N ALA A 188 12.90 -17.31 5.29
CA ALA A 188 13.84 -18.30 5.82
C ALA A 188 13.18 -19.64 6.15
N ASP A 189 11.87 -19.67 6.37
CA ASP A 189 11.14 -20.89 6.70
C ASP A 189 10.64 -21.69 5.47
N LEU A 190 10.70 -21.13 4.25
CA LEU A 190 10.19 -21.77 3.04
C LEU A 190 10.77 -23.17 2.80
N VAL A 191 12.09 -23.29 2.91
CA VAL A 191 12.79 -24.56 2.69
C VAL A 191 12.44 -25.56 3.78
N SER A 192 12.39 -25.13 5.03
CA SER A 192 12.11 -25.99 6.17
C SER A 192 10.65 -26.46 6.25
N ALA A 193 9.73 -25.69 5.67
CA ALA A 193 8.31 -26.04 5.58
C ALA A 193 7.97 -26.93 4.38
N ASN A 194 8.91 -27.11 3.44
CA ASN A 194 8.77 -27.91 2.21
C ASN A 194 7.50 -27.54 1.40
N VAL A 195 7.20 -26.26 1.31
CA VAL A 195 5.98 -25.75 0.65
C VAL A 195 6.19 -25.30 -0.80
N ILE A 196 7.44 -25.16 -1.23
CA ILE A 196 7.85 -24.84 -2.61
C ILE A 196 8.83 -25.92 -3.06
N GLN A 197 8.56 -26.56 -4.19
CA GLN A 197 9.42 -27.52 -4.87
C GLN A 197 10.06 -26.88 -6.09
#